data_66db4320b73bd3a66ce00dc7abe44c43
#
_entry.id   66db4320b73bd3a66ce00dc7abe44c43
#
_cell.length_a   1.000
_cell.length_b   1.000
_cell.length_c   1.000
_cell.angle_alpha   90.00
_cell.angle_beta   90.00
_cell.angle_gamma   90.00
#
_symmetry.space_group_name_H-M   'P 1'
#
loop_
_entity.id
_entity.type
_entity.pdbx_description
1 polymer ?
#
loop_
_entity_poly.entity_id
_entity_poly.type
_entity_poly.pdbx_seq_one_letter_code
_entity_poly.pdbx_strand_id
1 'polypeptide(L)'
;MGTTLTVCCVQGSKGYFGHVGDSRAYLVRDGQVRQLTQDHSYVNQLVVLGTLSQEEAKNHPQRNVLLRALGAQEDIEVDLFEVDFQPGDIVLLATDGLVTDLDKEVLEEILLSEISLEEMADRLLEAALASGGRDNVTVVLGQV
;
A
#
# COMPACT_ATOMS: atom_id res chain seq x y z
N MET A 1 7.78 -2.88 -21.08
CA MET A 1 6.89 -3.44 -20.04
C MET A 1 7.48 -3.12 -18.68
N GLY A 2 6.66 -2.69 -17.74
CA GLY A 2 7.08 -2.40 -16.37
C GLY A 2 6.09 -2.93 -15.36
N THR A 3 6.55 -3.11 -14.12
CA THR A 3 5.71 -3.53 -12.99
C THR A 3 6.15 -2.86 -11.70
N THR A 4 5.23 -2.75 -10.76
CA THR A 4 5.56 -2.42 -9.37
C THR A 4 6.01 -3.67 -8.63
N LEU A 5 6.74 -3.49 -7.53
CA LEU A 5 7.07 -4.59 -6.63
C LEU A 5 7.18 -4.05 -5.20
N THR A 6 6.47 -4.69 -4.30
CA THR A 6 6.58 -4.44 -2.86
C THR A 6 6.73 -5.79 -2.16
N VAL A 7 7.81 -5.96 -1.44
CA VAL A 7 8.12 -7.22 -0.75
C VAL A 7 8.39 -6.99 0.72
N CYS A 8 8.04 -7.98 1.53
CA CYS A 8 8.40 -8.04 2.95
C CYS A 8 8.98 -9.42 3.24
N CYS A 9 10.19 -9.45 3.75
CA CYS A 9 10.84 -10.66 4.25
C CYS A 9 10.88 -10.59 5.77
N VAL A 10 10.26 -11.57 6.42
CA VAL A 10 10.23 -11.64 7.90
C VAL A 10 11.27 -12.62 8.39
N GLN A 11 12.16 -12.17 9.25
CA GLN A 11 13.16 -12.98 9.91
C GLN A 11 13.13 -12.70 11.41
N GLY A 12 12.68 -13.68 12.18
CA GLY A 12 12.45 -13.48 13.62
C GLY A 12 11.41 -12.40 13.86
N SER A 13 11.77 -11.36 14.58
CA SER A 13 10.91 -10.19 14.87
C SER A 13 11.16 -9.01 13.92
N LYS A 14 11.97 -9.19 12.88
CA LYS A 14 12.33 -8.10 11.97
C LYS A 14 11.76 -8.34 10.56
N GLY A 15 11.16 -7.30 10.00
CA GLY A 15 10.71 -7.26 8.62
C GLY A 15 11.64 -6.41 7.76
N TYR A 16 12.08 -6.96 6.63
CA TYR A 16 12.88 -6.27 5.63
C TYR A 16 12.02 -6.00 4.42
N PHE A 17 11.95 -4.75 4.01
CA PHE A 17 11.09 -4.30 2.92
C PHE A 17 11.89 -3.81 1.73
N GLY A 18 11.43 -4.17 0.54
CA GLY A 18 11.88 -3.59 -0.72
C GLY A 18 10.66 -3.06 -1.48
N HIS A 19 10.78 -1.86 -2.05
CA HIS A 19 9.63 -1.21 -2.66
C HIS A 19 10.01 -0.39 -3.90
N VAL A 20 9.26 -0.61 -4.98
CA VAL A 20 9.29 0.15 -6.23
C VAL A 20 7.86 0.31 -6.74
N GLY A 21 7.41 1.54 -6.92
CA GLY A 21 6.12 1.85 -7.52
C GLY A 21 5.10 2.44 -6.55
N ASP A 22 3.83 2.20 -6.81
CA ASP A 22 2.68 2.72 -6.05
C ASP A 22 1.82 1.64 -5.39
N SER A 23 2.26 0.39 -5.40
CA SER A 23 1.75 -0.62 -4.46
C SER A 23 2.19 -0.22 -3.06
N ARG A 24 1.46 -0.61 -2.02
CA ARG A 24 1.71 -0.11 -0.67
C ARG A 24 1.86 -1.21 0.35
N ALA A 25 2.63 -0.91 1.39
CA ALA A 25 2.70 -1.69 2.61
C ALA A 25 2.16 -0.86 3.78
N TYR A 26 1.35 -1.52 4.62
CA TYR A 26 0.80 -0.93 5.85
C TYR A 26 1.13 -1.78 7.04
N LEU A 27 1.31 -1.14 8.18
CA LEU A 27 1.48 -1.78 9.48
C LEU A 27 0.29 -1.44 10.37
N VAL A 28 -0.32 -2.48 10.95
CA VAL A 28 -1.38 -2.35 11.96
C VAL A 28 -0.80 -2.69 13.32
N ARG A 29 -0.80 -1.73 14.22
CA ARG A 29 -0.26 -1.86 15.58
C ARG A 29 -0.99 -0.94 16.55
N ASP A 30 -1.37 -1.46 17.72
CA ASP A 30 -1.94 -0.67 18.81
C ASP A 30 -3.13 0.21 18.39
N GLY A 31 -4.04 -0.33 17.60
CA GLY A 31 -5.22 0.39 17.11
C GLY A 31 -4.92 1.46 16.06
N GLN A 32 -3.75 1.43 15.45
CA GLN A 32 -3.34 2.38 14.41
C GLN A 32 -2.92 1.66 13.14
N VAL A 33 -3.25 2.27 12.01
CA VAL A 33 -2.83 1.84 10.68
C VAL A 33 -1.85 2.88 10.13
N ARG A 34 -0.65 2.43 9.78
CA ARG A 34 0.39 3.31 9.24
C ARG A 34 0.86 2.81 7.88
N GLN A 35 0.88 3.67 6.88
CA GLN A 35 1.52 3.39 5.61
C GLN A 35 3.04 3.40 5.79
N LEU A 36 3.70 2.31 5.40
CA LEU A 36 5.15 2.16 5.51
C LEU A 36 5.89 2.65 4.27
N THR A 37 5.26 2.53 3.10
CA THR A 37 5.87 2.88 1.82
C THR A 37 5.46 4.27 1.36
N GLN A 38 6.30 4.87 0.52
CA GLN A 38 6.00 6.11 -0.19
C GLN A 38 5.76 5.78 -1.66
N ASP A 39 4.66 6.27 -2.23
CA ASP A 39 4.35 6.02 -3.64
C ASP A 39 5.37 6.68 -4.55
N HIS A 40 5.92 5.91 -5.48
CA HIS A 40 6.77 6.43 -6.55
C HIS A 40 5.91 6.85 -7.75
N SER A 41 5.06 7.84 -7.53
CA SER A 41 4.13 8.38 -8.51
C SER A 41 4.30 9.88 -8.68
N TYR A 42 3.89 10.37 -9.86
CA TYR A 42 3.95 11.80 -10.17
C TYR A 42 3.12 12.64 -9.19
N VAL A 43 1.89 12.21 -8.90
CA VAL A 43 1.01 12.94 -7.98
C VAL A 43 1.54 12.95 -6.55
N ASN A 44 2.14 11.86 -6.09
CA ASN A 44 2.75 11.85 -4.76
C ASN A 44 3.93 12.82 -4.66
N GLN A 45 4.72 12.95 -5.71
CA GLN A 45 5.79 13.94 -5.76
C GLN A 45 5.23 15.36 -5.60
N LEU A 46 4.11 15.66 -6.24
CA LEU A 46 3.45 16.96 -6.09
C LEU A 46 2.90 17.19 -4.68
N VAL A 47 2.39 16.14 -4.05
CA VAL A 47 1.93 16.20 -2.64
C VAL A 47 3.11 16.48 -1.70
N VAL A 48 4.22 15.78 -1.85
CA VAL A 48 5.44 15.98 -1.05
C VAL A 48 5.99 17.40 -1.20
N LEU A 49 5.94 17.95 -2.42
CA LEU A 49 6.37 19.33 -2.70
C LEU A 49 5.37 20.40 -2.21
N GLY A 50 4.21 20.00 -1.70
CA GLY A 50 3.18 20.91 -1.22
C GLY A 50 2.33 21.55 -2.31
N THR A 51 2.49 21.13 -3.57
CA THR A 51 1.74 21.68 -4.72
C THR A 51 0.32 21.11 -4.81
N LEU A 52 0.11 19.92 -4.27
CA LEU A 52 -1.14 19.18 -4.37
C LEU A 52 -1.50 18.59 -3.01
N SER A 53 -2.79 18.59 -2.65
CA SER A 53 -3.25 17.87 -1.45
C SER A 53 -3.43 16.39 -1.73
N GLN A 54 -3.51 15.58 -0.68
CA GLN A 54 -3.80 14.13 -0.81
C GLN A 54 -5.14 13.88 -1.50
N GLU A 55 -6.13 14.69 -1.19
CA GLU A 55 -7.48 14.61 -1.78
C GLU A 55 -7.45 14.94 -3.28
N GLU A 56 -6.75 16.02 -3.66
CA GLU A 56 -6.59 16.42 -5.05
C GLU A 56 -5.82 15.37 -5.87
N ALA A 57 -4.84 14.71 -5.25
CA ALA A 57 -4.06 13.66 -5.89
C ALA A 57 -4.92 12.47 -6.35
N LYS A 58 -5.92 12.09 -5.57
CA LYS A 58 -6.83 10.99 -5.90
C LYS A 58 -7.60 11.21 -7.20
N ASN A 59 -7.93 12.45 -7.51
CA ASN A 59 -8.73 12.84 -8.67
C ASN A 59 -7.90 13.45 -9.80
N HIS A 60 -6.57 13.45 -9.67
CA HIS A 60 -5.69 14.04 -10.67
C HIS A 60 -5.69 13.24 -11.98
N PRO A 61 -5.70 13.89 -13.16
CA PRO A 61 -5.67 13.19 -14.45
C PRO A 61 -4.46 12.26 -14.62
N GLN A 62 -3.33 12.60 -14.01
CA GLN A 62 -2.08 11.84 -14.08
C GLN A 62 -1.80 11.00 -12.83
N ARG A 63 -2.83 10.63 -12.07
CA ARG A 63 -2.69 9.83 -10.85
C ARG A 63 -2.08 8.44 -11.07
N ASN A 64 -2.13 7.92 -12.29
CA ASN A 64 -1.59 6.60 -12.64
C ASN A 64 -0.16 6.65 -13.22
N VAL A 65 0.46 7.83 -13.28
CA VAL A 65 1.82 7.97 -13.81
C VAL A 65 2.83 7.57 -12.75
N LEU A 66 3.59 6.52 -13.03
CA LEU A 66 4.67 6.04 -12.16
C LEU A 66 5.98 6.73 -12.49
N LEU A 67 6.75 7.05 -11.45
CA LEU A 67 8.13 7.56 -11.58
C LEU A 67 9.17 6.45 -11.52
N ARG A 68 8.82 5.29 -10.91
CA ARG A 68 9.68 4.12 -10.81
C ARG A 68 8.85 2.87 -11.06
N ALA A 69 9.35 2.01 -11.95
CA ALA A 69 8.78 0.70 -12.23
C ALA A 69 9.88 -0.25 -12.68
N LEU A 70 9.83 -1.51 -12.24
CA LEU A 70 10.77 -2.54 -12.68
C LEU A 70 10.59 -2.80 -14.18
N GLY A 71 11.69 -2.83 -14.92
CA GLY A 71 11.69 -3.09 -16.36
C GLY A 71 11.50 -1.86 -17.23
N ALA A 72 11.13 -0.72 -16.66
CA ALA A 72 10.94 0.52 -17.40
C ALA A 72 12.24 1.31 -17.64
N GLN A 73 13.24 1.10 -16.77
CA GLN A 73 14.53 1.79 -16.80
C GLN A 73 15.65 0.78 -16.57
N GLU A 74 16.82 1.07 -17.10
CA GLU A 74 18.00 0.21 -16.94
C GLU A 74 18.49 0.17 -15.50
N ASP A 75 18.57 1.34 -14.87
CA ASP A 75 18.88 1.49 -13.44
C ASP A 75 17.65 1.98 -12.68
N ILE A 76 17.33 1.32 -11.56
CA ILE A 76 16.20 1.69 -10.74
C ILE A 76 16.62 1.84 -9.28
N GLU A 77 16.12 2.89 -8.63
CA GLU A 77 16.30 3.10 -7.21
C GLU A 77 15.20 2.38 -6.43
N VAL A 78 15.60 1.47 -5.56
CA VAL A 78 14.71 0.68 -4.71
C VAL A 78 14.71 1.27 -3.31
N ASP A 79 13.53 1.52 -2.74
CA ASP A 79 13.44 1.87 -1.33
C ASP A 79 13.63 0.61 -0.49
N LEU A 80 14.60 0.64 0.41
CA LEU A 80 14.91 -0.45 1.35
C LEU A 80 14.77 0.08 2.77
N PHE A 81 14.00 -0.64 3.58
CA PHE A 81 13.86 -0.29 5.00
C PHE A 81 13.52 -1.52 5.83
N GLU A 82 13.65 -1.40 7.13
CA GLU A 82 13.33 -2.47 8.06
C GLU A 82 12.39 -1.99 9.16
N VAL A 83 11.61 -2.92 9.69
CA VAL A 83 10.65 -2.68 10.78
C VAL A 83 10.88 -3.73 11.85
N ASP A 84 11.01 -3.29 13.10
CA ASP A 84 10.99 -4.18 14.24
C ASP A 84 9.55 -4.51 14.59
N PHE A 85 9.12 -5.75 14.35
CA PHE A 85 7.78 -6.20 14.62
C PHE A 85 7.56 -6.52 16.09
N GLN A 86 6.34 -6.28 16.55
CA GLN A 86 5.84 -6.71 17.85
C GLN A 86 4.83 -7.85 17.65
N PRO A 87 4.70 -8.77 18.61
CA PRO A 87 3.65 -9.80 18.55
C PRO A 87 2.28 -9.19 18.35
N GLY A 88 1.52 -9.72 17.40
CA GLY A 88 0.20 -9.23 17.04
C GLY A 88 0.16 -8.20 15.92
N ASP A 89 1.30 -7.68 15.48
CA ASP A 89 1.36 -6.77 14.33
C ASP A 89 0.80 -7.45 13.08
N ILE A 90 0.04 -6.69 12.29
CA ILE A 90 -0.44 -7.12 10.98
C ILE A 90 0.23 -6.28 9.91
N VAL A 91 0.69 -6.94 8.86
CA VAL A 91 1.22 -6.28 7.65
C VAL A 91 0.24 -6.52 6.50
N LEU A 92 -0.10 -5.46 5.80
CA LEU A 92 -0.86 -5.51 4.55
C LEU A 92 0.04 -5.05 3.41
N LEU A 93 0.16 -5.86 2.38
CA LEU A 93 0.69 -5.45 1.08
C LEU A 93 -0.47 -5.39 0.11
N ALA A 94 -0.62 -4.28 -0.61
CA ALA A 94 -1.74 -4.08 -1.52
C ALA A 94 -1.31 -3.36 -2.79
N THR A 95 -1.94 -3.72 -3.90
CA THR A 95 -1.82 -2.97 -5.14
C THR A 95 -2.64 -1.67 -5.06
N ASP A 96 -2.36 -0.72 -5.95
CA ASP A 96 -3.03 0.58 -5.99
C ASP A 96 -4.55 0.48 -6.16
N GLY A 97 -5.05 -0.57 -6.80
CA GLY A 97 -6.48 -0.82 -6.95
C GLY A 97 -7.26 -0.89 -5.65
N LEU A 98 -6.62 -1.25 -4.54
CA LEU A 98 -7.27 -1.24 -3.23
C LEU A 98 -7.52 0.20 -2.75
N VAL A 99 -6.54 1.06 -2.89
CA VAL A 99 -6.53 2.38 -2.23
C VAL A 99 -7.01 3.51 -3.14
N THR A 100 -7.13 3.29 -4.45
CA THR A 100 -7.58 4.29 -5.40
C THR A 100 -9.04 4.70 -5.14
N ASP A 101 -9.90 3.73 -4.91
CA ASP A 101 -11.33 3.94 -4.73
C ASP A 101 -11.79 3.83 -3.27
N LEU A 102 -11.00 3.20 -2.42
CA LEU A 102 -11.36 2.94 -1.03
C LEU A 102 -10.99 4.14 -0.15
N ASP A 103 -11.93 4.61 0.66
CA ASP A 103 -11.67 5.65 1.64
C ASP A 103 -10.75 5.12 2.74
N LYS A 104 -9.86 6.00 3.23
CA LYS A 104 -8.91 5.67 4.30
C LYS A 104 -9.62 5.17 5.55
N GLU A 105 -10.75 5.78 5.90
CA GLU A 105 -11.54 5.41 7.08
C GLU A 105 -12.09 3.98 6.97
N VAL A 106 -12.54 3.57 5.79
CA VAL A 106 -13.02 2.20 5.53
C VAL A 106 -11.87 1.20 5.61
N LEU A 107 -10.72 1.51 5.04
CA LEU A 107 -9.51 0.70 5.13
C LEU A 107 -9.11 0.48 6.59
N GLU A 108 -9.03 1.53 7.37
CA GLU A 108 -8.67 1.46 8.79
C GLU A 108 -9.69 0.67 9.60
N GLU A 109 -10.99 0.87 9.38
CA GLU A 109 -12.05 0.14 10.05
C GLU A 109 -11.90 -1.38 9.84
N ILE A 110 -11.66 -1.81 8.61
CA ILE A 110 -11.48 -3.24 8.30
C ILE A 110 -10.21 -3.78 8.96
N LEU A 111 -9.09 -3.07 8.84
CA LEU A 111 -7.80 -3.52 9.37
C LEU A 111 -7.76 -3.54 10.91
N LEU A 112 -8.57 -2.73 11.57
CA LEU A 112 -8.67 -2.67 13.03
C LEU A 112 -9.74 -3.60 13.59
N SER A 113 -10.50 -4.30 12.74
CA SER A 113 -11.52 -5.26 13.17
C SER A 113 -10.89 -6.51 13.76
N GLU A 114 -11.54 -7.06 14.78
CA GLU A 114 -11.12 -8.32 15.42
C GLU A 114 -11.67 -9.53 14.65
N ILE A 115 -11.16 -9.77 13.46
CA ILE A 115 -11.57 -10.84 12.56
C ILE A 115 -10.35 -11.61 12.07
N SER A 116 -10.56 -12.76 11.44
CA SER A 116 -9.46 -13.53 10.85
C SER A 116 -8.82 -12.76 9.69
N LEU A 117 -7.56 -13.08 9.37
CA LEU A 117 -6.87 -12.48 8.22
C LEU A 117 -7.59 -12.79 6.90
N GLU A 118 -8.15 -14.00 6.78
CA GLU A 118 -8.92 -14.41 5.61
C GLU A 118 -10.18 -13.55 5.45
N GLU A 119 -10.96 -13.37 6.49
CA GLU A 119 -12.14 -12.51 6.48
C GLU A 119 -11.76 -11.04 6.21
N MET A 120 -10.65 -10.59 6.77
CA MET A 120 -10.13 -9.23 6.53
C MET A 120 -9.79 -9.02 5.05
N ALA A 121 -9.11 -10.00 4.42
CA ALA A 121 -8.80 -9.94 3.00
C ALA A 121 -10.09 -9.89 2.15
N ASP A 122 -11.07 -10.73 2.46
CA ASP A 122 -12.35 -10.75 1.75
C ASP A 122 -13.08 -9.41 1.86
N ARG A 123 -13.14 -8.83 3.05
CA ARG A 123 -13.77 -7.52 3.28
C ARG A 123 -13.06 -6.39 2.55
N LEU A 124 -11.74 -6.42 2.48
CA LEU A 124 -10.96 -5.43 1.72
C LEU A 124 -11.30 -5.50 0.23
N LEU A 125 -11.36 -6.71 -0.34
CA LEU A 125 -11.72 -6.90 -1.74
C LEU A 125 -13.17 -6.48 -2.02
N GLU A 126 -14.12 -6.86 -1.18
CA GLU A 126 -15.51 -6.46 -1.30
C GLU A 126 -15.68 -4.94 -1.24
N ALA A 127 -15.00 -4.28 -0.30
CA ALA A 127 -15.04 -2.84 -0.15
C ALA A 127 -14.46 -2.12 -1.37
N ALA A 128 -13.35 -2.60 -1.93
CA ALA A 128 -12.77 -2.05 -3.15
C ALA A 128 -13.70 -2.17 -4.34
N LEU A 129 -14.34 -3.33 -4.51
CA LEU A 129 -15.30 -3.56 -5.58
C LEU A 129 -16.57 -2.69 -5.41
N ALA A 130 -17.06 -2.54 -4.19
CA ALA A 130 -18.22 -1.70 -3.90
C ALA A 130 -17.95 -0.21 -4.11
N SER A 131 -16.70 0.22 -3.98
CA SER A 131 -16.26 1.61 -4.17
C SER A 131 -15.98 1.98 -5.62
N GLY A 132 -16.12 1.05 -6.56
CA GLY A 132 -15.95 1.30 -8.00
C GLY A 132 -15.32 0.16 -8.76
N GLY A 133 -14.35 -0.55 -8.20
CA GLY A 133 -13.70 -1.69 -8.85
C GLY A 133 -13.04 -1.34 -10.19
N ARG A 134 -12.46 -0.14 -10.31
CA ARG A 134 -11.91 0.37 -11.57
C ARG A 134 -10.60 -0.28 -11.98
N ASP A 135 -9.93 -0.98 -11.07
CA ASP A 135 -8.65 -1.63 -11.31
C ASP A 135 -8.62 -3.01 -10.67
N ASN A 136 -7.62 -3.78 -11.04
CA ASN A 136 -7.34 -5.06 -10.39
C ASN A 136 -6.87 -4.81 -8.95
N VAL A 137 -7.32 -5.66 -8.03
CA VAL A 137 -7.00 -5.57 -6.62
C VAL A 137 -6.34 -6.85 -6.15
N THR A 138 -5.16 -6.73 -5.56
CA THR A 138 -4.47 -7.84 -4.89
C THR A 138 -4.06 -7.39 -3.50
N VAL A 139 -4.33 -8.23 -2.51
CA VAL A 139 -3.92 -8.00 -1.12
C VAL A 139 -3.21 -9.23 -0.55
N VAL A 140 -2.21 -8.98 0.28
CA VAL A 140 -1.51 -10.00 1.05
C VAL A 140 -1.48 -9.53 2.51
N LEU A 141 -1.97 -10.35 3.41
CA LEU A 141 -1.98 -10.07 4.85
C LEU A 141 -1.10 -11.09 5.58
N GLY A 142 -0.32 -10.61 6.51
CA GLY A 142 0.47 -11.43 7.42
C GLY A 142 0.38 -10.92 8.84
N GLN A 143 0.34 -11.83 9.82
CA GLN A 143 0.39 -11.49 11.24
C GLN A 143 1.65 -12.06 11.86
N VAL A 144 2.31 -11.24 12.65
CA VAL A 144 3.55 -11.61 13.36
C VAL A 144 3.24 -12.21 14.73
#